data_0f52b2878a80cd43a15d4d031ec794a0
#
_entry.id   0f52b2878a80cd43a15d4d031ec794a0
#
_cell.length_a   1.000
_cell.length_b   1.000
_cell.length_c   1.000
_cell.angle_alpha   90.00
_cell.angle_beta   90.00
_cell.angle_gamma   90.00
#
_symmetry.space_group_name_H-M   'P 1'
#
loop_
_entity.id
_entity.type
_entity.pdbx_description
1 polymer ?
#
loop_
_entity_poly.entity_id
_entity_poly.type
_entity_poly.pdbx_seq_one_letter_code
_entity_poly.pdbx_strand_id
1 'polypeptide(L)'
;TDTYYCPIGQPMKRIGTTKQKTKTGYIQQINQYQAQNCTSCPMRSGCHKSTGNRIIGRNHNLIKRRKEIRELLESEIGVVKRKERWKVEAVFGNIKHNKGFKRFNLRGLQKAGIEVGLIALAHNLNHFGLERSH
;
A
#
# COMPACT_ATOMS: atom_id res chain seq x y z
N THR A 1 21.26 -12.11 -7.67
CA THR A 1 21.33 -13.50 -7.14
C THR A 1 20.12 -13.73 -6.27
N ASP A 2 19.30 -14.72 -6.62
CA ASP A 2 18.04 -15.06 -5.93
C ASP A 2 18.34 -16.03 -4.76
N THR A 3 19.28 -15.65 -3.88
CA THR A 3 19.73 -16.45 -2.76
C THR A 3 19.23 -15.81 -1.47
N TYR A 4 18.47 -16.56 -0.67
CA TYR A 4 18.01 -16.16 0.66
C TYR A 4 18.81 -16.91 1.72
N TYR A 5 19.00 -16.26 2.86
CA TYR A 5 19.71 -16.83 4.00
C TYR A 5 18.79 -16.91 5.21
N CYS A 6 18.91 -17.97 6.00
CA CYS A 6 18.22 -18.06 7.27
C CYS A 6 18.92 -17.16 8.33
N PRO A 7 18.34 -16.90 9.51
CA PRO A 7 18.92 -16.01 10.52
C PRO A 7 20.33 -16.37 10.99
N ILE A 8 20.73 -17.65 10.88
CA ILE A 8 22.09 -18.11 11.20
C ILE A 8 23.00 -18.23 9.96
N GLY A 9 22.62 -17.63 8.83
CA GLY A 9 23.46 -17.55 7.64
C GLY A 9 23.44 -18.78 6.72
N GLN A 10 22.59 -19.79 6.94
CA GLN A 10 22.49 -20.92 5.99
C GLN A 10 21.76 -20.48 4.70
N PRO A 11 22.28 -20.84 3.53
CA PRO A 11 21.61 -20.58 2.26
C PRO A 11 20.33 -21.41 2.15
N MET A 12 19.26 -20.78 1.67
CA MET A 12 17.98 -21.41 1.44
C MET A 12 17.83 -21.77 -0.03
N LYS A 13 17.59 -23.03 -0.35
CA LYS A 13 17.40 -23.52 -1.72
C LYS A 13 15.94 -23.36 -2.14
N ARG A 14 15.71 -22.96 -3.40
CA ARG A 14 14.39 -22.95 -4.00
C ARG A 14 13.88 -24.38 -4.15
N ILE A 15 12.70 -24.65 -3.59
CA ILE A 15 12.07 -25.99 -3.62
C ILE A 15 10.86 -26.04 -4.55
N GLY A 16 10.30 -24.88 -4.95
CA GLY A 16 9.17 -24.86 -5.85
C GLY A 16 8.49 -23.51 -5.92
N THR A 17 7.32 -23.49 -6.58
CA THR A 17 6.45 -22.34 -6.69
C THR A 17 5.02 -22.76 -6.38
N THR A 18 4.34 -22.01 -5.53
CA THR A 18 2.92 -22.21 -5.21
C THR A 18 2.09 -21.04 -5.76
N LYS A 19 0.87 -21.35 -6.18
CA LYS A 19 -0.15 -20.35 -6.56
C LYS A 19 -1.05 -20.10 -5.34
N GLN A 20 -1.22 -18.85 -4.97
CA GLN A 20 -2.11 -18.45 -3.87
C GLN A 20 -3.10 -17.40 -4.37
N LYS A 21 -4.39 -17.61 -4.09
CA LYS A 21 -5.44 -16.63 -4.40
C LYS A 21 -5.54 -15.61 -3.28
N THR A 22 -5.51 -14.33 -3.61
CA THR A 22 -5.74 -13.23 -2.67
C THR A 22 -7.21 -13.10 -2.32
N LYS A 23 -7.56 -12.32 -1.29
CA LYS A 23 -8.95 -12.01 -0.93
C LYS A 23 -9.73 -11.33 -2.08
N THR A 24 -9.04 -10.60 -2.95
CA THR A 24 -9.62 -9.93 -4.13
C THR A 24 -9.73 -10.84 -5.36
N GLY A 25 -9.37 -12.13 -5.25
CA GLY A 25 -9.46 -13.10 -6.34
C GLY A 25 -8.22 -13.20 -7.23
N TYR A 26 -7.23 -12.34 -7.07
CA TYR A 26 -5.99 -12.38 -7.86
C TYR A 26 -5.12 -13.59 -7.49
N ILE A 27 -4.62 -14.31 -8.52
CA ILE A 27 -3.72 -15.46 -8.36
C ILE A 27 -2.29 -14.96 -8.39
N GLN A 28 -1.59 -15.08 -7.26
CA GLN A 28 -0.18 -14.72 -7.13
C GLN A 28 0.71 -15.98 -7.13
N GLN A 29 1.90 -15.86 -7.71
CA GLN A 29 2.93 -16.89 -7.66
C GLN A 29 3.90 -16.58 -6.53
N ILE A 30 4.14 -17.59 -5.68
CA ILE A 30 5.04 -17.49 -4.53
C ILE A 30 6.12 -18.56 -4.68
N ASN A 31 7.36 -18.13 -4.87
CA ASN A 31 8.50 -19.02 -4.85
C ASN A 31 8.83 -19.43 -3.41
N GLN A 32 9.02 -20.71 -3.20
CA GLN A 32 9.34 -21.28 -1.89
C GLN A 32 10.81 -21.61 -1.79
N TYR A 33 11.41 -21.22 -0.68
CA TYR A 33 12.82 -21.49 -0.35
C TYR A 33 12.90 -22.18 0.99
N GLN A 34 13.70 -23.23 1.07
CA GLN A 34 13.84 -24.06 2.28
C GLN A 34 15.27 -23.99 2.81
N ALA A 35 15.42 -23.84 4.11
CA ALA A 35 16.69 -23.98 4.81
C ALA A 35 17.18 -25.43 4.75
N GLN A 36 18.50 -25.64 4.77
CA GLN A 36 19.08 -26.97 4.58
C GLN A 36 18.93 -27.86 5.83
N ASN A 37 19.25 -27.32 7.01
CA ASN A 37 19.16 -28.04 8.25
C ASN A 37 18.72 -27.15 9.42
N CYS A 38 17.60 -27.52 10.03
CA CYS A 38 17.06 -26.84 11.21
C CYS A 38 17.02 -27.74 12.45
N THR A 39 17.49 -29.01 12.37
CA THR A 39 17.32 -30.01 13.45
C THR A 39 18.10 -29.62 14.70
N SER A 40 19.36 -29.22 14.54
CA SER A 40 20.26 -28.81 15.64
C SER A 40 20.47 -27.32 15.76
N CYS A 41 19.54 -26.50 15.18
CA CYS A 41 19.69 -25.07 15.15
C CYS A 41 19.37 -24.44 16.52
N PRO A 42 20.30 -23.68 17.13
CA PRO A 42 20.09 -23.07 18.44
C PRO A 42 18.96 -22.02 18.44
N MET A 43 18.67 -21.41 17.27
CA MET A 43 17.60 -20.42 17.13
C MET A 43 16.26 -21.02 16.71
N ARG A 44 16.13 -22.35 16.66
CA ARG A 44 14.92 -23.00 16.14
C ARG A 44 13.64 -22.55 16.83
N SER A 45 13.63 -22.51 18.16
CA SER A 45 12.45 -22.18 18.98
C SER A 45 11.91 -20.78 18.70
N GLY A 46 12.81 -19.80 18.46
CA GLY A 46 12.44 -18.44 18.11
C GLY A 46 12.24 -18.17 16.60
N CYS A 47 12.67 -19.13 15.74
CA CYS A 47 12.68 -18.94 14.31
C CYS A 47 11.40 -19.40 13.61
N HIS A 48 10.92 -20.62 13.91
CA HIS A 48 9.68 -21.18 13.36
C HIS A 48 9.16 -22.35 14.20
N LYS A 49 7.86 -22.60 14.11
CA LYS A 49 7.15 -23.64 14.89
C LYS A 49 6.97 -24.98 14.15
N SER A 50 7.37 -25.07 12.85
CA SER A 50 7.18 -26.30 12.07
C SER A 50 8.15 -27.40 12.50
N THR A 51 7.76 -28.66 12.34
CA THR A 51 8.59 -29.85 12.66
C THR A 51 9.75 -30.02 11.69
N GLY A 52 9.61 -29.60 10.43
CA GLY A 52 10.62 -29.70 9.37
C GLY A 52 11.56 -28.49 9.29
N ASN A 53 12.27 -28.38 8.18
CA ASN A 53 13.11 -27.23 7.89
C ASN A 53 12.27 -26.00 7.57
N ARG A 54 12.77 -24.81 7.93
CA ARG A 54 12.09 -23.54 7.67
C ARG A 54 11.89 -23.30 6.18
N ILE A 55 10.65 -23.00 5.79
CA ILE A 55 10.28 -22.61 4.45
C ILE A 55 9.83 -21.15 4.47
N ILE A 56 10.31 -20.35 3.52
CA ILE A 56 9.84 -18.98 3.29
C ILE A 56 9.24 -18.88 1.90
N GLY A 57 8.14 -18.12 1.78
CA GLY A 57 7.54 -17.76 0.48
C GLY A 57 7.96 -16.36 0.05
N ARG A 58 8.33 -16.19 -1.21
CA ARG A 58 8.69 -14.89 -1.79
C ARG A 58 7.95 -14.66 -3.10
N ASN A 59 7.25 -13.53 -3.15
CA ASN A 59 6.61 -13.06 -4.37
C ASN A 59 7.52 -12.03 -5.05
N HIS A 60 8.29 -12.47 -6.05
CA HIS A 60 9.25 -11.60 -6.74
C HIS A 60 8.59 -10.43 -7.47
N ASN A 61 7.40 -10.65 -8.05
CA ASN A 61 6.66 -9.58 -8.70
C ASN A 61 6.28 -8.49 -7.71
N LEU A 62 5.81 -8.87 -6.52
CA LEU A 62 5.49 -7.92 -5.47
C LEU A 62 6.72 -7.15 -4.98
N ILE A 63 7.87 -7.85 -4.81
CA ILE A 63 9.14 -7.23 -4.41
C ILE A 63 9.58 -6.22 -5.46
N LYS A 64 9.54 -6.59 -6.76
CA LYS A 64 9.88 -5.71 -7.87
C LYS A 64 9.01 -4.46 -7.88
N ARG A 65 7.68 -4.62 -7.80
CA ARG A 65 6.73 -3.50 -7.77
C ARG A 65 6.92 -2.58 -6.56
N ARG A 66 7.20 -3.16 -5.40
CA ARG A 66 7.50 -2.37 -4.19
C ARG A 66 8.78 -1.54 -4.34
N LYS A 67 9.81 -2.10 -5.01
CA LYS A 67 11.03 -1.36 -5.29
C LYS A 67 10.77 -0.20 -6.25
N GLU A 68 10.09 -0.44 -7.37
CA GLU A 68 9.72 0.59 -8.35
C GLU A 68 8.91 1.73 -7.70
N ILE A 69 7.91 1.38 -6.87
CA ILE A 69 7.10 2.38 -6.15
C ILE A 69 7.95 3.17 -5.15
N ARG A 70 8.86 2.51 -4.43
CA ARG A 70 9.76 3.19 -3.49
C ARG A 70 10.65 4.19 -4.21
N GLU A 71 11.29 3.79 -5.30
CA GLU A 71 12.14 4.66 -6.13
C GLU A 71 11.34 5.87 -6.65
N LEU A 72 10.10 5.64 -7.13
CA LEU A 72 9.22 6.72 -7.56
C LEU A 72 8.87 7.69 -6.41
N LEU A 73 8.55 7.17 -5.22
CA LEU A 73 8.21 7.99 -4.06
C LEU A 73 9.41 8.76 -3.49
N GLU A 74 10.62 8.22 -3.61
CA GLU A 74 11.87 8.85 -3.16
C GLU A 74 12.44 9.82 -4.20
N SER A 75 11.95 9.79 -5.45
CA SER A 75 12.33 10.76 -6.48
C SER A 75 11.93 12.18 -6.09
N GLU A 76 12.62 13.19 -6.63
CA GLU A 76 12.30 14.61 -6.39
C GLU A 76 10.83 14.93 -6.66
N ILE A 77 10.30 14.44 -7.79
CA ILE A 77 8.89 14.60 -8.18
C ILE A 77 7.97 13.94 -7.15
N GLY A 78 8.30 12.73 -6.70
CA GLY A 78 7.53 12.00 -5.70
C GLY A 78 7.51 12.73 -4.35
N VAL A 79 8.62 13.33 -3.93
CA VAL A 79 8.72 14.13 -2.72
C VAL A 79 7.85 15.40 -2.82
N VAL A 80 7.94 16.12 -3.95
CA VAL A 80 7.12 17.33 -4.18
C VAL A 80 5.64 16.98 -4.15
N LYS A 81 5.20 15.96 -4.90
CA LYS A 81 3.79 15.54 -4.91
C LYS A 81 3.27 15.08 -3.55
N ARG A 82 4.10 14.42 -2.73
CA ARG A 82 3.72 14.07 -1.35
C ARG A 82 3.55 15.31 -0.47
N LYS A 83 4.42 16.31 -0.63
CA LYS A 83 4.29 17.59 0.08
C LYS A 83 3.06 18.38 -0.34
N GLU A 84 2.61 18.26 -1.58
CA GLU A 84 1.37 18.91 -2.07
C GLU A 84 0.08 18.23 -1.60
N ARG A 85 0.15 17.01 -1.11
CA ARG A 85 -1.03 16.24 -0.67
C ARG A 85 -1.84 16.93 0.43
N TRP A 86 -1.18 17.67 1.32
CA TRP A 86 -1.87 18.41 2.38
C TRP A 86 -2.87 19.45 1.84
N LYS A 87 -2.63 20.03 0.66
CA LYS A 87 -3.54 21.01 0.03
C LYS A 87 -4.90 20.35 -0.24
N VAL A 88 -4.89 19.14 -0.77
CA VAL A 88 -6.12 18.38 -1.08
C VAL A 88 -6.81 17.91 0.22
N GLU A 89 -6.05 17.47 1.19
CA GLU A 89 -6.57 17.02 2.49
C GLU A 89 -7.25 18.19 3.25
N ALA A 90 -6.67 19.38 3.21
CA ALA A 90 -7.27 20.56 3.82
C ALA A 90 -8.62 20.94 3.18
N VAL A 91 -8.73 20.85 1.85
CA VAL A 91 -9.98 21.10 1.13
C VAL A 91 -11.07 20.08 1.53
N PHE A 92 -10.72 18.80 1.52
CA PHE A 92 -11.66 17.75 1.93
C PHE A 92 -12.02 17.84 3.42
N GLY A 93 -11.08 18.21 4.27
CA GLY A 93 -11.32 18.51 5.69
C GLY A 93 -12.35 19.62 5.86
N ASN A 94 -12.19 20.72 5.14
CA ASN A 94 -13.12 21.84 5.16
C ASN A 94 -14.53 21.42 4.70
N ILE A 95 -14.63 20.69 3.58
CA ILE A 95 -15.92 20.21 3.05
C ILE A 95 -16.61 19.28 4.05
N LYS A 96 -15.89 18.36 4.67
CA LYS A 96 -16.46 17.38 5.61
C LYS A 96 -16.82 17.99 6.96
N HIS A 97 -15.94 18.79 7.55
CA HIS A 97 -16.11 19.30 8.92
C HIS A 97 -16.84 20.65 8.94
N ASN A 98 -16.38 21.63 8.16
CA ASN A 98 -16.93 22.98 8.25
C ASN A 98 -18.24 23.13 7.45
N LYS A 99 -18.36 22.41 6.32
CA LYS A 99 -19.60 22.43 5.49
C LYS A 99 -20.53 21.24 5.78
N GLY A 100 -20.18 20.37 6.73
CA GLY A 100 -21.03 19.29 7.18
C GLY A 100 -21.34 18.19 6.16
N PHE A 101 -20.54 18.06 5.09
CA PHE A 101 -20.78 17.04 4.08
C PHE A 101 -20.42 15.65 4.60
N LYS A 102 -21.43 14.87 4.99
CA LYS A 102 -21.25 13.54 5.55
C LYS A 102 -21.44 12.41 4.54
N ARG A 103 -22.34 12.59 3.56
CA ARG A 103 -22.68 11.59 2.55
C ARG A 103 -23.37 12.22 1.36
N PHE A 104 -23.36 11.53 0.21
CA PHE A 104 -24.16 11.90 -0.94
C PHE A 104 -25.65 11.71 -0.66
N ASN A 105 -26.46 12.68 -1.02
CA ASN A 105 -27.91 12.59 -0.93
C ASN A 105 -28.51 11.98 -2.19
N LEU A 106 -27.84 12.18 -3.34
CA LEU A 106 -28.28 11.67 -4.64
C LEU A 106 -27.63 10.32 -4.95
N ARG A 107 -28.36 9.44 -5.63
CA ARG A 107 -27.87 8.11 -6.03
C ARG A 107 -27.50 8.08 -7.50
N GLY A 108 -26.45 7.32 -7.82
CA GLY A 108 -25.92 7.13 -9.19
C GLY A 108 -24.82 8.14 -9.54
N LEU A 109 -23.91 7.71 -10.43
CA LEU A 109 -22.67 8.41 -10.75
C LEU A 109 -22.91 9.84 -11.26
N GLN A 110 -23.88 10.02 -12.18
CA GLN A 110 -24.20 11.34 -12.74
C GLN A 110 -24.70 12.31 -11.68
N LYS A 111 -25.66 11.89 -10.86
CA LYS A 111 -26.27 12.75 -9.82
C LYS A 111 -25.27 13.04 -8.70
N ALA A 112 -24.46 12.07 -8.27
CA ALA A 112 -23.37 12.29 -7.33
C ALA A 112 -22.32 13.27 -7.90
N GLY A 113 -22.03 13.20 -9.21
CA GLY A 113 -21.16 14.17 -9.90
C GLY A 113 -21.67 15.60 -9.83
N ILE A 114 -22.99 15.82 -10.00
CA ILE A 114 -23.62 17.14 -9.86
C ILE A 114 -23.47 17.64 -8.42
N GLU A 115 -23.73 16.79 -7.43
CA GLU A 115 -23.60 17.14 -6.02
C GLU A 115 -22.17 17.55 -5.65
N VAL A 116 -21.14 16.81 -6.13
CA VAL A 116 -19.72 17.18 -5.97
C VAL A 116 -19.43 18.52 -6.63
N GLY A 117 -19.94 18.76 -7.84
CA GLY A 117 -19.76 20.02 -8.56
C GLY A 117 -20.32 21.23 -7.79
N LEU A 118 -21.51 21.12 -7.23
CA LEU A 118 -22.12 22.15 -6.39
C LEU A 118 -21.33 22.41 -5.12
N ILE A 119 -20.82 21.37 -4.47
CA ILE A 119 -19.99 21.49 -3.26
C ILE A 119 -18.66 22.19 -3.58
N ALA A 120 -18.03 21.81 -4.70
CA ALA A 120 -16.80 22.44 -5.17
C ALA A 120 -17.02 23.93 -5.51
N LEU A 121 -18.11 24.25 -6.20
CA LEU A 121 -18.49 25.63 -6.51
C LEU A 121 -18.68 26.45 -5.23
N ALA A 122 -19.44 25.94 -4.27
CA ALA A 122 -19.67 26.62 -2.99
C ALA A 122 -18.36 26.79 -2.18
N HIS A 123 -17.44 25.82 -2.25
CA HIS A 123 -16.12 25.93 -1.62
C HIS A 123 -15.30 27.06 -2.26
N ASN A 124 -15.24 27.11 -3.59
CA ASN A 124 -14.50 28.12 -4.33
C ASN A 124 -15.06 29.54 -4.13
N LEU A 125 -16.39 29.71 -4.19
CA LEU A 125 -17.02 31.01 -3.93
C LEU A 125 -16.69 31.52 -2.53
N ASN A 126 -16.71 30.69 -1.51
CA ASN A 126 -16.32 31.11 -0.17
C ASN A 126 -14.84 31.51 -0.09
N HIS A 127 -13.96 30.84 -0.82
CA HIS A 127 -12.54 31.20 -0.86
C HIS A 127 -12.34 32.57 -1.50
N PHE A 128 -12.97 32.83 -2.64
CA PHE A 128 -12.93 34.13 -3.30
C PHE A 128 -13.59 35.26 -2.50
N GLY A 129 -14.63 34.95 -1.72
CA GLY A 129 -15.29 35.92 -0.85
C GLY A 129 -14.42 36.39 0.31
N LEU A 130 -13.63 35.49 0.87
CA LEU A 130 -12.70 35.80 1.97
C LEU A 130 -11.50 36.64 1.52
N GLU A 131 -11.02 36.44 0.27
CA GLU A 131 -9.89 37.22 -0.27
C GLU A 131 -10.28 38.71 -0.59
N ARG A 132 -11.57 39.01 -0.76
CA ARG A 132 -12.08 40.39 -1.01
C ARG A 132 -12.38 41.18 0.26
N SER A 133 -12.28 40.52 1.45
CA SER A 133 -12.59 41.14 2.74
C SER A 133 -11.34 41.63 3.48
N HIS A 134 -10.17 41.57 2.86
CA HIS A 134 -8.89 42.10 3.29
C HIS A 134 -8.36 43.07 2.25
#